data_89a9e3b50c5f93c93e272b738d166a36
#
_entry.id   89a9e3b50c5f93c93e272b738d166a36
#
_cell.length_a   1.000
_cell.length_b   1.000
_cell.length_c   1.000
_cell.angle_alpha   90.00
_cell.angle_beta   90.00
_cell.angle_gamma   90.00
#
_symmetry.space_group_name_H-M   'P 1'
#
loop_
_entity.id
_entity.type
_entity.pdbx_description
1 polymer ?
#
loop_
_entity_poly.entity_id
_entity_poly.type
_entity_poly.pdbx_seq_one_letter_code
_entity_poly.pdbx_strand_id
1 'polypeptide(L)'
;MESALIEIIRKGVTDRAGVPSPDPFPRVLRVAIEPIEHLTYRARPAEEPQFELYIDEPRERGGNDKGPSPITYFLTGIATCLLNQFLRLAITTEMPISVSSMLAKAIFERTVGGGFKEIVNELYLEGNITLEELQGLATMAESYCYIHNTMSKSVLMTTELYLNGEHVATRSSGPKV
;
A
#
# COMPACT_ATOMS: atom_id res chain seq x y z
N MET A 1 21.24 -16.61 -0.41
CA MET A 1 19.78 -16.42 -0.49
C MET A 1 19.41 -14.92 -0.57
N GLU A 2 19.96 -14.10 0.30
CA GLU A 2 19.73 -12.64 0.35
C GLU A 2 20.16 -11.91 -0.94
N SER A 3 21.34 -12.21 -1.49
CA SER A 3 21.83 -11.59 -2.73
C SER A 3 20.95 -11.86 -3.95
N ALA A 4 20.41 -13.09 -4.08
CA ALA A 4 19.53 -13.45 -5.20
C ALA A 4 18.17 -12.74 -5.11
N LEU A 5 17.64 -12.55 -3.90
CA LEU A 5 16.39 -11.83 -3.69
C LEU A 5 16.56 -10.33 -4.01
N ILE A 6 17.67 -9.73 -3.60
CA ILE A 6 18.02 -8.34 -3.93
C ILE A 6 18.13 -8.16 -5.44
N GLU A 7 18.74 -9.09 -6.15
CA GLU A 7 18.86 -9.05 -7.61
C GLU A 7 17.49 -9.13 -8.30
N ILE A 8 16.59 -9.98 -7.81
CA ILE A 8 15.21 -10.05 -8.30
C ILE A 8 14.46 -8.73 -8.09
N ILE A 9 14.63 -8.11 -6.92
CA ILE A 9 14.01 -6.83 -6.59
C ILE A 9 14.56 -5.73 -7.52
N ARG A 10 15.88 -5.65 -7.69
CA ARG A 10 16.54 -4.68 -8.59
C ARG A 10 16.03 -4.81 -10.02
N LYS A 11 16.01 -6.02 -10.55
CA LYS A 11 15.47 -6.28 -11.89
C LYS A 11 14.02 -5.80 -12.03
N GLY A 12 13.15 -6.11 -11.06
CA GLY A 12 11.76 -5.69 -11.10
C GLY A 12 11.54 -4.18 -11.01
N VAL A 13 12.48 -3.41 -10.45
CA VAL A 13 12.46 -1.94 -10.48
C VAL A 13 12.97 -1.41 -11.81
N THR A 14 14.07 -1.94 -12.32
CA THR A 14 14.69 -1.54 -13.59
C THR A 14 13.73 -1.78 -14.77
N ASP A 15 13.04 -2.91 -14.79
CA ASP A 15 12.07 -3.25 -15.84
C ASP A 15 10.85 -2.29 -15.88
N ARG A 16 10.61 -1.55 -14.78
CA ARG A 16 9.54 -0.53 -14.71
C ARG A 16 10.01 0.89 -15.02
N ALA A 17 11.29 1.16 -14.87
CA ALA A 17 11.88 2.50 -15.07
C ALA A 17 12.00 2.82 -16.56
N GLY A 18 10.90 3.27 -17.17
CA GLY A 18 10.92 3.89 -18.50
C GLY A 18 11.01 2.94 -19.70
N VAL A 19 11.06 1.64 -19.49
CA VAL A 19 10.92 0.68 -20.58
C VAL A 19 9.43 0.37 -20.76
N PRO A 20 8.84 0.58 -21.96
CA PRO A 20 7.51 0.09 -22.24
C PRO A 20 7.46 -1.39 -21.91
N SER A 21 6.51 -1.81 -21.07
CA SER A 21 6.30 -3.24 -20.81
C SER A 21 6.22 -3.97 -22.16
N PRO A 22 6.96 -5.05 -22.37
CA PRO A 22 6.83 -5.87 -23.58
C PRO A 22 5.43 -6.49 -23.69
N ASP A 23 4.64 -6.43 -22.62
CA ASP A 23 3.24 -6.81 -22.60
C ASP A 23 2.36 -5.55 -22.75
N PRO A 24 1.84 -5.27 -23.95
CA PRO A 24 1.04 -4.08 -24.25
C PRO A 24 -0.36 -4.12 -23.63
N PHE A 25 -0.74 -5.24 -22.99
CA PHE A 25 -2.07 -5.42 -22.44
C PHE A 25 -2.11 -5.07 -20.95
N PRO A 26 -3.20 -4.43 -20.48
CA PRO A 26 -3.38 -4.20 -19.06
C PRO A 26 -3.44 -5.55 -18.32
N ARG A 27 -2.70 -5.66 -17.22
CA ARG A 27 -2.78 -6.85 -16.38
C ARG A 27 -4.14 -6.90 -15.70
N VAL A 28 -4.75 -8.08 -15.73
CA VAL A 28 -6.03 -8.35 -15.06
C VAL A 28 -5.73 -9.20 -13.82
N LEU A 29 -6.13 -8.71 -12.66
CA LEU A 29 -6.15 -9.48 -11.41
C LEU A 29 -7.59 -9.92 -11.14
N ARG A 30 -7.76 -11.18 -10.74
CA ARG A 30 -9.07 -11.76 -10.49
C ARG A 30 -9.11 -12.38 -9.11
N VAL A 31 -10.21 -12.16 -8.41
CA VAL A 31 -10.46 -12.76 -7.11
C VAL A 31 -11.86 -13.35 -7.15
N ALA A 32 -11.98 -14.65 -6.90
CA ALA A 32 -13.27 -15.29 -6.67
C ALA A 32 -13.69 -15.05 -5.22
N ILE A 33 -14.92 -14.59 -5.00
CA ILE A 33 -15.47 -14.32 -3.67
C ILE A 33 -16.74 -15.10 -3.52
N GLU A 34 -16.87 -15.83 -2.42
CA GLU A 34 -18.07 -16.61 -2.08
C GLU A 34 -18.51 -16.32 -0.64
N PRO A 35 -19.82 -16.10 -0.40
CA PRO A 35 -20.35 -16.03 0.96
C PRO A 35 -20.29 -17.42 1.60
N ILE A 36 -19.89 -17.48 2.87
CA ILE A 36 -19.88 -18.72 3.67
C ILE A 36 -21.07 -18.72 4.62
N GLU A 37 -21.19 -17.65 5.42
CA GLU A 37 -22.23 -17.53 6.43
C GLU A 37 -22.44 -16.05 6.77
N HIS A 38 -23.68 -15.56 6.73
CA HIS A 38 -24.01 -14.16 7.00
C HIS A 38 -23.13 -13.16 6.22
N LEU A 39 -22.31 -12.38 6.89
CA LEU A 39 -21.36 -11.42 6.29
C LEU A 39 -19.91 -11.92 6.28
N THR A 40 -19.73 -13.22 6.44
CA THR A 40 -18.43 -13.90 6.29
C THR A 40 -18.24 -14.35 4.86
N TYR A 41 -17.12 -13.98 4.26
CA TYR A 41 -16.77 -14.30 2.88
C TYR A 41 -15.43 -15.01 2.83
N ARG A 42 -15.27 -15.87 1.85
CA ARG A 42 -13.99 -16.43 1.46
C ARG A 42 -13.60 -15.89 0.10
N ALA A 43 -12.37 -15.40 0.00
CA ALA A 43 -11.82 -14.92 -1.26
C ALA A 43 -10.58 -15.75 -1.65
N ARG A 44 -10.47 -16.08 -2.95
CA ARG A 44 -9.33 -16.79 -3.53
C ARG A 44 -8.81 -16.01 -4.73
N PRO A 45 -7.58 -15.47 -4.65
CA PRO A 45 -6.93 -14.89 -5.81
C PRO A 45 -6.73 -15.96 -6.90
N ALA A 46 -7.12 -15.65 -8.15
CA ALA A 46 -7.04 -16.62 -9.23
C ALA A 46 -5.59 -16.91 -9.66
N GLU A 47 -4.72 -15.91 -9.54
CA GLU A 47 -3.30 -15.99 -9.87
C GLU A 47 -2.45 -16.59 -8.74
N GLU A 48 -2.99 -16.66 -7.53
CA GLU A 48 -2.32 -17.15 -6.31
C GLU A 48 -3.24 -18.13 -5.57
N PRO A 49 -3.62 -19.27 -6.19
CA PRO A 49 -4.69 -20.15 -5.70
C PRO A 49 -4.39 -20.85 -4.38
N GLN A 50 -3.14 -20.85 -3.94
CA GLN A 50 -2.72 -21.41 -2.64
C GLN A 50 -3.15 -20.54 -1.44
N PHE A 51 -3.59 -19.31 -1.68
CA PHE A 51 -4.04 -18.41 -0.63
C PHE A 51 -5.56 -18.37 -0.54
N GLU A 52 -6.06 -18.38 0.69
CA GLU A 52 -7.43 -18.06 1.03
C GLU A 52 -7.45 -16.87 1.99
N LEU A 53 -8.35 -15.94 1.73
CA LEU A 53 -8.59 -14.78 2.58
C LEU A 53 -9.99 -14.89 3.16
N TYR A 54 -10.11 -14.67 4.45
CA TYR A 54 -11.40 -14.59 5.13
C TYR A 54 -11.71 -13.13 5.44
N ILE A 55 -12.82 -12.64 4.91
CA ILE A 55 -13.32 -11.29 5.11
C ILE A 55 -14.59 -11.39 5.92
N ASP A 56 -14.73 -10.62 6.99
CA ASP A 56 -15.89 -10.67 7.85
C ASP A 56 -16.19 -9.30 8.47
N GLU A 57 -17.40 -9.13 8.99
CA GLU A 57 -17.74 -8.01 9.82
C GLU A 57 -17.71 -8.42 11.31
N PRO A 58 -17.51 -7.46 12.23
CA PRO A 58 -17.69 -7.71 13.65
C PRO A 58 -19.11 -8.18 13.97
N ARG A 59 -19.27 -8.93 15.06
CA ARG A 59 -20.56 -9.49 15.46
C ARG A 59 -21.63 -8.42 15.66
N GLU A 60 -21.27 -7.27 16.21
CA GLU A 60 -22.19 -6.16 16.40
C GLU A 60 -22.68 -5.52 15.08
N ARG A 61 -22.07 -5.91 13.95
CA ARG A 61 -22.48 -5.53 12.60
C ARG A 61 -23.02 -6.70 11.77
N GLY A 62 -23.26 -7.84 12.41
CA GLY A 62 -23.86 -9.02 11.78
C GLY A 62 -22.86 -10.02 11.18
N GLY A 63 -21.56 -9.88 11.49
CA GLY A 63 -20.54 -10.84 11.13
C GLY A 63 -20.29 -11.89 12.23
N ASN A 64 -19.20 -12.62 12.10
CA ASN A 64 -18.80 -13.72 12.98
C ASN A 64 -17.40 -13.54 13.59
N ASP A 65 -16.73 -12.40 13.37
CA ASP A 65 -15.36 -12.13 13.79
C ASP A 65 -14.31 -13.13 13.24
N LYS A 66 -14.54 -13.67 12.04
CA LYS A 66 -13.64 -14.67 11.43
C LYS A 66 -12.52 -14.07 10.57
N GLY A 67 -12.56 -12.76 10.33
CA GLY A 67 -11.57 -12.05 9.54
C GLY A 67 -11.68 -10.54 9.66
N PRO A 68 -10.69 -9.81 9.11
CA PRO A 68 -10.77 -8.35 9.02
C PRO A 68 -11.93 -7.89 8.14
N SER A 69 -12.43 -6.67 8.41
CA SER A 69 -13.51 -6.09 7.60
C SER A 69 -13.02 -5.75 6.17
N PRO A 70 -13.94 -5.63 5.20
CA PRO A 70 -13.59 -5.22 3.82
C PRO A 70 -12.79 -3.91 3.78
N ILE A 71 -13.15 -2.92 4.61
CA ILE A 71 -12.44 -1.65 4.70
C ILE A 71 -11.01 -1.84 5.23
N THR A 72 -10.81 -2.73 6.19
CA THR A 72 -9.48 -3.06 6.71
C THR A 72 -8.61 -3.69 5.63
N TYR A 73 -9.13 -4.62 4.84
CA TYR A 73 -8.40 -5.18 3.70
C TYR A 73 -8.07 -4.13 2.65
N PHE A 74 -9.01 -3.25 2.34
CA PHE A 74 -8.78 -2.14 1.41
C PHE A 74 -7.64 -1.24 1.88
N LEU A 75 -7.68 -0.79 3.15
CA LEU A 75 -6.64 0.04 3.73
C LEU A 75 -5.28 -0.67 3.79
N THR A 76 -5.28 -1.96 4.14
CA THR A 76 -4.05 -2.79 4.15
C THR A 76 -3.42 -2.84 2.75
N GLY A 77 -4.23 -3.05 1.70
CA GLY A 77 -3.75 -3.07 0.32
C GLY A 77 -3.15 -1.74 -0.12
N ILE A 78 -3.78 -0.61 0.26
CA ILE A 78 -3.27 0.73 -0.03
C ILE A 78 -1.89 0.94 0.62
N ALA A 79 -1.81 0.68 1.92
CA ALA A 79 -0.60 0.88 2.70
C ALA A 79 0.56 0.00 2.22
N THR A 80 0.32 -1.30 2.08
CA THR A 80 1.37 -2.24 1.70
C THR A 80 1.83 -2.06 0.25
N CYS A 81 0.97 -1.56 -0.64
CA CYS A 81 1.40 -1.21 -2.00
C CYS A 81 2.44 -0.09 -1.99
N LEU A 82 2.21 0.99 -1.22
CA LEU A 82 3.17 2.08 -1.07
C LEU A 82 4.45 1.61 -0.37
N LEU A 83 4.31 0.87 0.73
CA LEU A 83 5.44 0.31 1.48
C LEU A 83 6.34 -0.56 0.61
N ASN A 84 5.75 -1.41 -0.23
CA ASN A 84 6.49 -2.24 -1.17
C ASN A 84 7.33 -1.42 -2.17
N GLN A 85 6.78 -0.30 -2.69
CA GLN A 85 7.57 0.54 -3.60
C GLN A 85 8.70 1.23 -2.85
N PHE A 86 8.43 1.72 -1.64
CA PHE A 86 9.42 2.36 -0.80
C PHE A 86 10.60 1.42 -0.49
N LEU A 87 10.31 0.21 -0.01
CA LEU A 87 11.32 -0.80 0.29
C LEU A 87 12.12 -1.23 -0.96
N ARG A 88 11.44 -1.46 -2.08
CA ARG A 88 12.11 -1.82 -3.34
C ARG A 88 13.08 -0.74 -3.80
N LEU A 89 12.68 0.52 -3.73
CA LEU A 89 13.53 1.63 -4.12
C LEU A 89 14.69 1.81 -3.14
N ALA A 90 14.46 1.75 -1.84
CA ALA A 90 15.53 1.81 -0.83
C ALA A 90 16.60 0.74 -1.07
N ILE A 91 16.17 -0.50 -1.33
CA ILE A 91 17.09 -1.63 -1.63
C ILE A 91 17.84 -1.40 -2.94
N THR A 92 17.14 -0.90 -3.98
CA THR A 92 17.73 -0.74 -5.32
C THR A 92 18.74 0.39 -5.38
N THR A 93 18.49 1.46 -4.62
CA THR A 93 19.36 2.63 -4.53
C THR A 93 20.40 2.52 -3.41
N GLU A 94 20.42 1.38 -2.71
CA GLU A 94 21.36 1.10 -1.60
C GLU A 94 21.31 2.17 -0.49
N MET A 95 20.14 2.76 -0.25
CA MET A 95 19.98 3.74 0.80
C MET A 95 20.15 3.09 2.19
N PRO A 96 20.93 3.71 3.09
CA PRO A 96 21.22 3.16 4.41
C PRO A 96 20.05 3.43 5.38
N ILE A 97 18.86 2.90 5.02
CA ILE A 97 17.64 3.00 5.82
C ILE A 97 16.97 1.64 5.99
N SER A 98 16.26 1.50 7.07
CA SER A 98 15.32 0.41 7.31
C SER A 98 13.93 0.97 7.66
N VAL A 99 12.90 0.20 7.35
CA VAL A 99 11.53 0.52 7.76
C VAL A 99 11.22 -0.29 9.01
N SER A 100 10.96 0.38 10.12
CA SER A 100 10.58 -0.25 11.39
C SER A 100 9.11 -0.64 11.39
N SER A 101 8.24 0.25 10.90
CA SER A 101 6.79 0.00 10.80
C SER A 101 6.10 1.02 9.87
N MET A 102 4.83 0.72 9.58
CA MET A 102 3.92 1.64 8.90
C MET A 102 2.56 1.60 9.58
N LEU A 103 1.98 2.75 9.88
CA LEU A 103 0.61 2.88 10.35
C LEU A 103 -0.23 3.57 9.27
N ALA A 104 -1.31 2.92 8.83
CA ALA A 104 -2.24 3.51 7.90
C ALA A 104 -3.54 3.89 8.60
N LYS A 105 -4.06 5.06 8.29
CA LYS A 105 -5.33 5.60 8.81
C LYS A 105 -6.22 5.99 7.64
N ALA A 106 -7.50 5.66 7.73
CA ALA A 106 -8.51 6.11 6.80
C ALA A 106 -9.52 7.01 7.52
N ILE A 107 -9.68 8.23 7.06
CA ILE A 107 -10.68 9.18 7.55
C ILE A 107 -11.84 9.17 6.56
N PHE A 108 -13.01 8.77 7.01
CA PHE A 108 -14.18 8.62 6.15
C PHE A 108 -15.49 8.99 6.85
N GLU A 109 -16.47 9.43 6.06
CA GLU A 109 -17.80 9.75 6.53
C GLU A 109 -18.71 8.53 6.48
N ARG A 110 -19.37 8.24 7.60
CA ARG A 110 -20.34 7.13 7.73
C ARG A 110 -21.77 7.61 7.47
N THR A 111 -21.96 8.28 6.34
CA THR A 111 -23.27 8.77 5.90
C THR A 111 -23.64 8.16 4.56
N VAL A 112 -24.92 8.19 4.21
CA VAL A 112 -25.36 7.80 2.85
C VAL A 112 -24.71 8.75 1.84
N GLY A 113 -23.98 8.18 0.87
CA GLY A 113 -23.19 8.95 -0.10
C GLY A 113 -21.84 9.44 0.44
N GLY A 114 -21.51 9.15 1.70
CA GLY A 114 -20.19 9.43 2.28
C GLY A 114 -19.09 8.53 1.69
N GLY A 115 -17.85 8.92 1.91
CA GLY A 115 -16.68 8.20 1.40
C GLY A 115 -15.41 8.58 2.14
N PHE A 116 -14.30 8.09 1.64
CA PHE A 116 -12.98 8.43 2.18
C PHE A 116 -12.68 9.90 1.90
N LYS A 117 -12.26 10.62 2.93
CA LYS A 117 -11.81 12.03 2.85
C LYS A 117 -10.30 12.07 2.73
N GLU A 118 -9.62 11.27 3.55
CA GLU A 118 -8.18 11.23 3.60
C GLU A 118 -7.70 9.83 3.96
N ILE A 119 -6.56 9.45 3.40
CA ILE A 119 -5.79 8.27 3.80
C ILE A 119 -4.41 8.75 4.18
N VAL A 120 -4.03 8.51 5.43
CA VAL A 120 -2.74 8.89 5.99
C VAL A 120 -1.88 7.65 6.18
N ASN A 121 -0.68 7.67 5.62
CA ASN A 121 0.34 6.65 5.77
C ASN A 121 1.50 7.21 6.59
N GLU A 122 1.70 6.71 7.80
CA GLU A 122 2.83 7.07 8.66
C GLU A 122 3.93 6.02 8.49
N LEU A 123 5.06 6.41 7.91
CA LEU A 123 6.24 5.55 7.76
C LEU A 123 7.25 5.86 8.86
N TYR A 124 7.61 4.83 9.62
CA TYR A 124 8.62 4.89 10.67
C TYR A 124 9.91 4.25 10.18
N LEU A 125 10.97 5.04 10.09
CA LEU A 125 12.23 4.72 9.44
C LEU A 125 13.39 4.92 10.41
N GLU A 126 14.42 4.10 10.23
CA GLU A 126 15.70 4.24 10.92
C GLU A 126 16.83 4.27 9.88
N GLY A 127 17.81 5.12 10.09
CA GLY A 127 18.96 5.17 9.20
C GLY A 127 19.65 6.54 9.18
N ASN A 128 20.68 6.63 8.35
CA ASN A 128 21.48 7.84 8.22
C ASN A 128 21.41 8.37 6.77
N ILE A 129 20.34 9.10 6.49
CA ILE A 129 20.13 9.76 5.18
C ILE A 129 19.71 11.21 5.41
N THR A 130 19.89 12.03 4.39
CA THR A 130 19.44 13.41 4.39
C THR A 130 17.92 13.48 4.18
N LEU A 131 17.32 14.60 4.60
CA LEU A 131 15.90 14.86 4.34
C LEU A 131 15.60 14.91 2.84
N GLU A 132 16.52 15.44 2.02
CA GLU A 132 16.35 15.52 0.58
C GLU A 132 16.32 14.12 -0.07
N GLU A 133 17.22 13.24 0.32
CA GLU A 133 17.25 11.84 -0.14
C GLU A 133 15.96 11.11 0.24
N LEU A 134 15.51 11.28 1.49
CA LEU A 134 14.28 10.68 1.98
C LEU A 134 13.04 11.18 1.21
N GLN A 135 12.94 12.48 0.99
CA GLN A 135 11.85 13.07 0.20
C GLN A 135 11.89 12.63 -1.26
N GLY A 136 13.07 12.50 -1.85
CA GLY A 136 13.28 11.95 -3.19
C GLY A 136 12.78 10.51 -3.29
N LEU A 137 13.16 9.66 -2.33
CA LEU A 137 12.72 8.27 -2.25
C LEU A 137 11.19 8.17 -2.12
N ALA A 138 10.58 8.95 -1.24
CA ALA A 138 9.14 8.98 -1.05
C ALA A 138 8.40 9.43 -2.33
N THR A 139 8.91 10.45 -3.03
CA THR A 139 8.36 10.92 -4.31
C THR A 139 8.36 9.80 -5.35
N MET A 140 9.47 9.08 -5.47
CA MET A 140 9.56 7.94 -6.38
C MET A 140 8.62 6.81 -5.97
N ALA A 141 8.55 6.46 -4.67
CA ALA A 141 7.68 5.41 -4.18
C ALA A 141 6.20 5.70 -4.46
N GLU A 142 5.76 6.93 -4.23
CA GLU A 142 4.41 7.39 -4.56
C GLU A 142 4.14 7.29 -6.07
N SER A 143 5.08 7.71 -6.92
CA SER A 143 4.92 7.67 -8.38
C SER A 143 4.88 6.25 -8.96
N TYR A 144 5.55 5.29 -8.35
CA TYR A 144 5.52 3.88 -8.75
C TYR A 144 4.34 3.09 -8.14
N CYS A 145 3.64 3.65 -7.15
CA CYS A 145 2.53 2.98 -6.50
C CYS A 145 1.23 3.10 -7.30
N TYR A 146 0.75 2.00 -7.90
CA TYR A 146 -0.49 2.00 -8.68
C TYR A 146 -1.69 2.46 -7.86
N ILE A 147 -1.77 2.05 -6.59
CA ILE A 147 -2.88 2.41 -5.72
C ILE A 147 -2.81 3.89 -5.38
N HIS A 148 -1.63 4.42 -5.00
CA HIS A 148 -1.45 5.85 -4.73
C HIS A 148 -1.86 6.70 -5.94
N ASN A 149 -1.36 6.36 -7.14
CA ASN A 149 -1.68 7.05 -8.38
C ASN A 149 -3.18 6.99 -8.76
N THR A 150 -3.89 5.96 -8.32
CA THR A 150 -5.32 5.83 -8.55
C THR A 150 -6.11 6.61 -7.50
N MET A 151 -5.81 6.40 -6.23
CA MET A 151 -6.56 6.97 -5.11
C MET A 151 -6.38 8.48 -4.99
N SER A 152 -5.18 9.01 -5.25
CA SER A 152 -4.90 10.44 -5.21
C SER A 152 -5.70 11.28 -6.21
N LYS A 153 -6.39 10.66 -7.15
CA LYS A 153 -7.31 11.38 -8.07
C LYS A 153 -8.63 11.75 -7.42
N SER A 154 -9.00 11.10 -6.32
CA SER A 154 -10.32 11.22 -5.70
C SER A 154 -10.29 11.37 -4.18
N VAL A 155 -9.19 11.02 -3.54
CA VAL A 155 -9.03 11.04 -2.08
C VAL A 155 -7.71 11.74 -1.76
N LEU A 156 -7.69 12.54 -0.71
CA LEU A 156 -6.44 13.11 -0.19
C LEU A 156 -5.56 11.97 0.35
N MET A 157 -4.38 11.82 -0.24
CA MET A 157 -3.37 10.85 0.19
C MET A 157 -2.25 11.60 0.89
N THR A 158 -2.03 11.30 2.17
CA THR A 158 -0.98 11.92 2.98
C THR A 158 0.04 10.87 3.40
N THR A 159 1.32 11.17 3.25
CA THR A 159 2.46 10.37 3.71
C THR A 159 3.22 11.17 4.75
N GLU A 160 3.23 10.70 5.99
CA GLU A 160 4.01 11.25 7.10
C GLU A 160 5.30 10.43 7.25
N LEU A 161 6.43 11.11 7.25
CA LEU A 161 7.74 10.48 7.35
C LEU A 161 8.35 10.74 8.72
N TYR A 162 8.67 9.68 9.42
CA TYR A 162 9.37 9.70 10.70
C TYR A 162 10.74 9.04 10.51
N LEU A 163 11.81 9.74 10.87
CA LEU A 163 13.19 9.25 10.79
C LEU A 163 13.82 9.28 12.18
N ASN A 164 14.31 8.13 12.64
CA ASN A 164 14.94 7.97 13.97
C ASN A 164 14.06 8.49 15.12
N GLY A 165 12.74 8.27 15.03
CA GLY A 165 11.76 8.69 16.02
C GLY A 165 11.24 10.12 15.89
N GLU A 166 11.77 10.95 14.99
CA GLU A 166 11.33 12.31 14.75
C GLU A 166 10.48 12.43 13.51
N HIS A 167 9.39 13.22 13.53
CA HIS A 167 8.64 13.59 12.36
C HIS A 167 9.45 14.57 11.52
N VAL A 168 9.74 14.21 10.27
CA VAL A 168 10.66 14.98 9.42
C VAL A 168 10.01 15.56 8.16
N ALA A 169 8.91 15.00 7.69
CA ALA A 169 8.18 15.53 6.54
C ALA A 169 6.74 15.04 6.43
N THR A 170 5.89 15.88 5.87
CA THR A 170 4.53 15.57 5.41
C THR A 170 4.47 15.79 3.90
N ARG A 171 3.89 14.83 3.20
CA ARG A 171 3.65 14.90 1.76
C ARG A 171 2.17 14.62 1.51
N SER A 172 1.54 15.42 0.66
CA SER A 172 0.12 15.21 0.33
C SER A 172 -0.12 15.34 -1.17
N SER A 173 -0.99 14.48 -1.69
CA SER A 173 -1.44 14.49 -3.07
C SER A 173 -2.94 14.17 -3.12
N GLY A 174 -3.66 14.83 -4.01
CA GLY A 174 -5.09 14.60 -4.15
C GLY A 174 -5.89 15.87 -4.33
N PRO A 175 -7.23 15.76 -4.33
CA PRO A 175 -8.10 16.92 -4.37
C PRO A 175 -7.84 17.84 -3.16
N LYS A 176 -7.76 19.14 -3.41
CA LYS A 176 -7.78 20.11 -2.30
C LYS A 176 -9.19 20.14 -1.72
N VAL A 177 -9.29 19.86 -0.44
CA VAL A 177 -10.52 19.97 0.34
C VAL A 177 -10.83 21.44 0.60
#